data_3e152d3d9ac136b3ccf76c0cdde39169
#
_entry.id   3e152d3d9ac136b3ccf76c0cdde39169
#
_cell.length_a   1.000
_cell.length_b   1.000
_cell.length_c   1.000
_cell.angle_alpha   90.00
_cell.angle_beta   90.00
_cell.angle_gamma   90.00
#
_symmetry.space_group_name_H-M   'P 1'
#
loop_
_entity.id
_entity.type
_entity.pdbx_description
1 polymer ?
#
loop_
_entity_poly.entity_id
_entity_poly.type
_entity_poly.pdbx_seq_one_letter_code
_entity_poly.pdbx_strand_id
1 'polypeptide(L)'
;MLIADTGFPGIVVRVEIPGLRWMDEGRHIHVSAGAGEEWDLVVEQAVERRLYGIECLSGIPGSVGGTPVQNVGAYGQEIAETLLQVRAYDRENDRFVDLDRSASGSPTVPAFSIRQRAIVTL
;
A
#
# COMPACT_ATOMS: atom_id res chain seq x y z
N MET A 1 13.53 1.48 10.95
CA MET A 1 14.59 1.18 9.93
C MET A 1 15.93 1.25 10.62
N LEU A 2 16.73 0.21 10.52
CA LEU A 2 18.09 0.18 11.07
C LEU A 2 19.07 0.58 9.96
N ILE A 3 19.89 1.57 10.21
CA ILE A 3 20.92 2.05 9.29
C ILE A 3 22.27 1.83 9.98
N ALA A 4 23.27 1.33 9.26
CA ALA A 4 24.62 1.19 9.79
C ALA A 4 25.22 2.56 10.14
N ASP A 5 26.08 2.62 11.16
CA ASP A 5 26.72 3.87 11.60
C ASP A 5 27.55 4.55 10.48
N THR A 6 27.99 3.79 9.51
CA THR A 6 28.67 4.29 8.30
C THR A 6 27.73 5.00 7.31
N GLY A 7 26.43 4.96 7.56
CA GLY A 7 25.40 5.51 6.67
C GLY A 7 25.17 4.66 5.41
N PHE A 8 24.49 5.25 4.44
CA PHE A 8 24.20 4.65 3.15
C PHE A 8 24.86 5.47 2.02
N PRO A 9 25.71 4.86 1.18
CA PRO A 9 26.39 5.57 0.10
C PRO A 9 25.42 5.75 -1.09
N GLY A 10 24.49 6.68 -1.00
CA GLY A 10 23.50 6.89 -2.05
C GLY A 10 22.44 7.92 -1.66
N ILE A 11 21.41 8.03 -2.49
CA ILE A 11 20.25 8.89 -2.26
C ILE A 11 19.16 8.08 -1.59
N VAL A 12 18.66 8.57 -0.45
CA VAL A 12 17.47 8.04 0.23
C VAL A 12 16.30 8.93 -0.12
N VAL A 13 15.27 8.34 -0.73
CA VAL A 13 14.03 9.05 -1.08
C VAL A 13 12.92 8.59 -0.16
N ARG A 14 12.33 9.50 0.59
CA ARG A 14 11.12 9.25 1.38
C ARG A 14 9.89 9.54 0.53
N VAL A 15 8.98 8.58 0.46
CA VAL A 15 7.72 8.75 -0.27
C VAL A 15 6.71 9.39 0.66
N GLU A 16 6.25 10.60 0.31
CA GLU A 16 5.28 11.38 1.08
C GLU A 16 4.11 11.83 0.19
N ILE A 17 3.65 10.97 -0.70
CA ILE A 17 2.50 11.27 -1.57
C ILE A 17 1.24 11.22 -0.72
N PRO A 18 0.54 12.36 -0.55
CA PRO A 18 -0.68 12.43 0.25
C PRO A 18 -1.91 12.11 -0.60
N GLY A 19 -3.03 11.95 0.08
CA GLY A 19 -4.37 11.89 -0.48
C GLY A 19 -5.10 10.63 -0.08
N LEU A 20 -6.30 10.79 0.43
CA LEU A 20 -7.19 9.71 0.84
C LEU A 20 -8.59 10.03 0.32
N ARG A 21 -9.13 9.14 -0.49
CA ARG A 21 -10.47 9.27 -1.07
C ARG A 21 -11.26 7.99 -0.87
N TRP A 22 -12.48 8.16 -0.41
CA TRP A 22 -13.46 7.10 -0.21
C TRP A 22 -14.54 7.23 -1.29
N MET A 23 -14.80 6.14 -2.00
CA MET A 23 -15.78 6.09 -3.08
C MET A 23 -16.77 4.98 -2.79
N ASP A 24 -18.04 5.33 -2.68
CA ASP A 24 -19.13 4.39 -2.45
C ASP A 24 -19.58 3.79 -3.78
N GLU A 25 -19.44 2.47 -3.91
CA GLU A 25 -19.92 1.68 -5.04
C GLU A 25 -21.01 0.70 -4.64
N GLY A 26 -21.84 1.10 -3.68
CA GLY A 26 -23.01 0.38 -3.20
C GLY A 26 -22.67 -0.72 -2.19
N ARG A 27 -22.20 -1.89 -2.64
CA ARG A 27 -21.83 -2.99 -1.72
C ARG A 27 -20.42 -2.88 -1.18
N HIS A 28 -19.60 -2.10 -1.81
CA HIS A 28 -18.18 -1.94 -1.50
C HIS A 28 -17.83 -0.46 -1.41
N ILE A 29 -16.92 -0.15 -0.53
CA ILE A 29 -16.30 1.17 -0.47
C ILE A 29 -14.87 1.00 -1.00
N HIS A 30 -14.57 1.70 -2.08
CA HIS A 30 -13.20 1.77 -2.57
C HIS A 30 -12.48 2.91 -1.89
N VAL A 31 -11.27 2.65 -1.42
CA VAL A 31 -10.39 3.68 -0.90
C VAL A 31 -9.16 3.82 -1.79
N SER A 32 -8.91 5.03 -2.24
CA SER A 32 -7.68 5.40 -2.94
C SER A 32 -6.81 6.20 -2.00
N ALA A 33 -5.63 5.69 -1.71
CA ALA A 33 -4.71 6.31 -0.76
C ALA A 33 -3.35 6.58 -1.39
N GLY A 34 -2.80 7.75 -1.11
CA GLY A 34 -1.43 8.11 -1.47
C GLY A 34 -0.41 7.22 -0.74
N ALA A 35 0.68 6.89 -1.40
CA ALA A 35 1.68 5.98 -0.86
C ALA A 35 2.37 6.49 0.42
N GLY A 36 2.33 7.79 0.67
CA GLY A 36 2.89 8.44 1.87
C GLY A 36 1.93 8.52 3.04
N GLU A 37 0.64 8.18 2.85
CA GLU A 37 -0.32 8.16 3.96
C GLU A 37 0.09 7.14 5.02
N GLU A 38 -0.16 7.47 6.28
CA GLU A 38 0.08 6.57 7.39
C GLU A 38 -0.94 5.43 7.35
N TRP A 39 -0.45 4.18 7.37
CA TRP A 39 -1.32 3.02 7.23
C TRP A 39 -2.37 2.93 8.34
N ASP A 40 -1.96 3.12 9.59
CA ASP A 40 -2.86 2.98 10.72
C ASP A 40 -3.99 4.01 10.72
N LEU A 41 -3.75 5.23 10.22
CA LEU A 41 -4.80 6.24 10.04
C LEU A 41 -5.84 5.81 8.98
N VAL A 42 -5.44 5.10 7.94
CA VAL A 42 -6.37 4.56 6.94
C VAL A 42 -7.25 3.49 7.57
N VAL A 43 -6.65 2.59 8.37
CA VAL A 43 -7.40 1.55 9.09
C VAL A 43 -8.36 2.18 10.10
N GLU A 44 -7.90 3.14 10.91
CA GLU A 44 -8.73 3.86 11.87
C GLU A 44 -9.97 4.48 11.20
N GLN A 45 -9.76 5.21 10.10
CA GLN A 45 -10.85 5.80 9.35
C GLN A 45 -11.81 4.78 8.74
N ALA A 46 -11.33 3.61 8.32
CA ALA A 46 -12.17 2.52 7.85
C ALA A 46 -13.07 1.99 8.99
N VAL A 47 -12.49 1.76 10.17
CA VAL A 47 -13.21 1.29 11.35
C VAL A 47 -14.25 2.31 11.81
N GLU A 48 -13.91 3.60 11.86
CA GLU A 48 -14.87 4.68 12.17
C GLU A 48 -16.07 4.72 11.22
N ARG A 49 -15.85 4.38 9.96
CA ARG A 49 -16.90 4.26 8.94
C ARG A 49 -17.63 2.92 8.99
N ARG A 50 -17.29 2.04 9.94
CA ARG A 50 -17.84 0.69 10.08
C ARG A 50 -17.59 -0.19 8.85
N LEU A 51 -16.46 0.03 8.20
CA LEU A 51 -15.96 -0.80 7.12
C LEU A 51 -15.09 -1.91 7.70
N TYR A 52 -15.10 -3.05 7.04
CA TYR A 52 -14.31 -4.23 7.43
C TYR A 52 -13.49 -4.73 6.23
N GLY A 53 -12.47 -5.51 6.53
CA GLY A 53 -11.54 -6.10 5.54
C GLY A 53 -10.09 -5.72 5.77
N ILE A 54 -9.80 -4.70 6.60
CA ILE A 54 -8.45 -4.28 6.98
C ILE A 54 -8.31 -4.00 8.49
N GLU A 55 -9.36 -4.21 9.26
CA GLU A 55 -9.42 -3.88 10.70
C GLU A 55 -8.38 -4.63 11.54
N CYS A 56 -8.06 -5.88 11.17
CA CYS A 56 -7.04 -6.66 11.85
C CYS A 56 -5.61 -6.16 11.58
N LEU A 57 -5.44 -5.28 10.62
CA LEU A 57 -4.15 -4.72 10.22
C LEU A 57 -3.83 -3.39 10.95
N SER A 58 -4.66 -3.02 11.95
CA SER A 58 -4.42 -1.87 12.81
C SER A 58 -3.15 -2.05 13.64
N GLY A 59 -2.47 -0.94 13.92
CA GLY A 59 -1.25 -0.90 14.72
C GLY A 59 0.02 -1.37 13.99
N ILE A 60 -0.10 -1.79 12.72
CA ILE A 60 1.08 -2.13 11.91
C ILE A 60 1.73 -0.83 11.44
N PRO A 61 2.98 -0.56 11.82
CA PRO A 61 3.63 0.70 11.49
C PRO A 61 4.04 0.75 10.01
N GLY A 62 3.92 1.92 9.41
CA GLY A 62 4.38 2.17 8.06
C GLY A 62 3.43 3.02 7.24
N SER A 63 3.76 3.19 5.96
CA SER A 63 2.94 3.93 5.00
C SER A 63 2.17 2.99 4.07
N VAL A 64 1.08 3.50 3.53
CA VAL A 64 0.22 2.77 2.58
C VAL A 64 1.03 2.15 1.43
N GLY A 65 2.01 2.87 0.88
CA GLY A 65 2.85 2.35 -0.21
C GLY A 65 3.74 1.16 0.19
N GLY A 66 3.98 0.95 1.48
CA GLY A 66 4.73 -0.19 2.00
C GLY A 66 3.89 -1.45 2.17
N THR A 67 2.58 -1.33 2.33
CA THR A 67 1.70 -2.45 2.66
C THR A 67 1.66 -3.54 1.59
N PRO A 68 1.53 -3.24 0.27
CA PRO A 68 1.54 -4.27 -0.76
C PRO A 68 2.91 -4.91 -0.96
N VAL A 69 3.99 -4.18 -0.69
CA VAL A 69 5.37 -4.68 -0.85
C VAL A 69 5.66 -5.82 0.12
N GLN A 70 5.13 -5.72 1.33
CA GLN A 70 5.35 -6.69 2.40
C GLN A 70 4.19 -7.68 2.55
N ASN A 71 3.14 -7.54 1.73
CA ASN A 71 1.88 -8.24 1.92
C ASN A 71 1.46 -8.22 3.40
N VAL A 72 1.31 -7.02 3.93
CA VAL A 72 1.01 -6.80 5.35
C VAL A 72 -0.15 -7.69 5.78
N GLY A 73 0.05 -8.44 6.84
CA GLY A 73 -0.94 -9.38 7.36
C GLY A 73 -0.86 -9.53 8.87
N ALA A 74 -2.01 -9.75 9.50
CA ALA A 74 -2.14 -10.03 10.91
C ALA A 74 -3.48 -10.75 11.18
N TYR A 75 -3.48 -11.65 12.15
CA TYR A 75 -4.67 -12.36 12.64
C TYR A 75 -5.49 -13.04 11.53
N GLY A 76 -4.81 -13.54 10.49
CA GLY A 76 -5.47 -14.23 9.37
C GLY A 76 -6.05 -13.32 8.30
N GLN A 77 -5.86 -12.01 8.38
CA GLN A 77 -6.24 -11.03 7.37
C GLN A 77 -4.98 -10.50 6.68
N GLU A 78 -5.01 -10.40 5.36
CA GLU A 78 -3.90 -9.90 4.55
C GLU A 78 -4.37 -8.78 3.63
N ILE A 79 -3.51 -7.80 3.37
CA ILE A 79 -3.82 -6.69 2.48
C ILE A 79 -4.17 -7.16 1.05
N ALA A 80 -3.56 -8.26 0.60
CA ALA A 80 -3.84 -8.86 -0.70
C ALA A 80 -5.32 -9.27 -0.89
N GLU A 81 -6.08 -9.46 0.19
CA GLU A 81 -7.50 -9.86 0.11
C GLU A 81 -8.38 -8.70 -0.34
N THR A 82 -8.02 -7.48 0.03
CA THR A 82 -8.78 -6.24 -0.27
C THR A 82 -8.14 -5.38 -1.34
N LEU A 83 -6.85 -5.58 -1.61
CA LEU A 83 -6.11 -4.81 -2.59
C LEU A 83 -6.67 -5.02 -4.01
N LEU A 84 -7.05 -3.94 -4.68
CA LEU A 84 -7.55 -3.96 -6.06
C LEU A 84 -6.45 -3.64 -7.06
N GLN A 85 -5.73 -2.57 -6.84
CA GLN A 85 -4.75 -2.06 -7.77
C GLN A 85 -3.64 -1.28 -7.05
N VAL A 86 -2.44 -1.36 -7.58
CA VAL A 86 -1.31 -0.52 -7.17
C VAL A 86 -0.80 0.24 -8.38
N ARG A 87 -0.79 1.56 -8.33
CA ARG A 87 -0.06 2.38 -9.30
C ARG A 87 1.38 2.57 -8.82
N ALA A 88 2.32 2.03 -9.54
CA ALA A 88 3.74 2.10 -9.25
C ALA A 88 4.52 2.85 -10.34
N TYR A 89 5.67 3.40 -9.95
CA TYR A 89 6.61 3.98 -10.91
C TYR A 89 7.73 2.99 -11.20
N ASP A 90 7.81 2.57 -12.46
CA ASP A 90 8.88 1.72 -12.98
C ASP A 90 10.10 2.59 -13.33
N ARG A 91 11.14 2.48 -12.51
CA ARG A 91 12.36 3.29 -12.66
C ARG A 91 13.23 2.89 -13.85
N GLU A 92 13.12 1.65 -14.30
CA GLU A 92 13.93 1.16 -15.41
C GLU A 92 13.40 1.69 -16.74
N ASN A 93 12.07 1.77 -16.85
CA ASN A 93 11.40 2.21 -18.07
C ASN A 93 10.85 3.64 -17.98
N ASP A 94 11.11 4.36 -16.87
CA ASP A 94 10.69 5.74 -16.64
C ASP A 94 9.18 5.98 -16.89
N ARG A 95 8.34 5.10 -16.37
CA ARG A 95 6.89 5.14 -16.59
C ARG A 95 6.08 4.68 -15.38
N PHE A 96 4.83 5.14 -15.32
CA PHE A 96 3.86 4.57 -14.38
C PHE A 96 3.30 3.26 -14.94
N VAL A 97 3.10 2.31 -14.02
CA VAL A 97 2.45 1.02 -14.30
C VAL A 97 1.34 0.80 -13.28
N ASP A 98 0.23 0.28 -13.76
CA ASP A 98 -0.87 -0.15 -12.92
C ASP A 98 -0.80 -1.67 -12.78
N LEU A 99 -0.74 -2.14 -11.52
CA LEU A 99 -0.64 -3.53 -11.15
C LEU A 99 -1.98 -3.95 -10.55
N ASP A 100 -2.76 -4.70 -11.30
CA ASP A 100 -4.03 -5.23 -10.85
C ASP A 100 -3.85 -6.57 -10.13
N ARG A 101 -4.68 -6.82 -9.12
CA ARG A 101 -4.73 -8.11 -8.42
C ARG A 101 -4.89 -9.30 -9.37
N SER A 102 -5.69 -9.14 -10.44
CA SER A 102 -5.99 -10.20 -11.41
C SER A 102 -4.84 -10.54 -12.35
N ALA A 103 -3.88 -9.63 -12.54
CA ALA A 103 -2.78 -9.83 -13.49
C ALA A 103 -1.68 -10.77 -12.97
N SER A 104 -1.67 -11.04 -11.66
CA SER A 104 -0.55 -11.75 -11.03
C SER A 104 -0.83 -13.21 -10.70
N GLY A 105 -2.07 -13.74 -10.81
CA GLY A 105 -2.37 -15.16 -10.52
C GLY A 105 -1.85 -15.67 -9.15
N SER A 106 -1.18 -14.82 -8.42
CA SER A 106 -0.59 -15.03 -7.11
C SER A 106 -1.02 -13.89 -6.19
N PRO A 107 -1.35 -14.18 -4.93
CA PRO A 107 -1.71 -13.17 -3.94
C PRO A 107 -0.53 -12.24 -3.58
N THR A 108 0.63 -12.52 -4.07
CA THR A 108 1.82 -11.69 -3.87
C THR A 108 1.99 -10.85 -5.13
N VAL A 109 1.93 -9.53 -5.01
CA VAL A 109 2.51 -8.64 -6.01
C VAL A 109 3.88 -9.22 -6.32
N PRO A 110 4.19 -9.61 -7.58
CA PRO A 110 5.46 -10.23 -7.86
C PRO A 110 6.53 -9.37 -7.22
N ALA A 111 7.58 -10.01 -6.67
CA ALA A 111 8.73 -9.32 -6.10
C ALA A 111 9.47 -8.58 -7.22
N PHE A 112 8.72 -7.74 -7.90
CA PHE A 112 9.23 -6.68 -8.73
C PHE A 112 10.01 -5.80 -7.77
N SER A 113 11.19 -5.43 -8.15
CA SER A 113 11.94 -4.38 -7.51
C SER A 113 11.09 -3.10 -7.56
N ILE A 114 10.01 -3.05 -6.77
CA ILE A 114 9.12 -1.89 -6.61
C ILE A 114 9.95 -0.83 -5.89
N ARG A 115 10.79 -0.20 -6.66
CA ARG A 115 11.51 0.98 -6.23
C ARG A 115 10.64 2.20 -6.56
N GLN A 116 9.55 2.31 -5.79
CA GLN A 116 8.92 3.57 -5.37
C GLN A 116 8.17 4.45 -6.38
N ARG A 117 6.95 4.49 -6.28
CA ARG A 117 5.89 5.51 -5.99
C ARG A 117 4.56 4.82 -6.18
N ALA A 118 3.90 4.45 -5.11
CA ALA A 118 2.62 3.76 -5.23
C ALA A 118 1.47 4.69 -4.84
N ILE A 119 0.43 4.72 -5.62
CA ILE A 119 -0.93 5.02 -5.19
C ILE A 119 -1.58 3.66 -5.03
N VAL A 120 -2.06 3.37 -3.84
CA VAL A 120 -2.73 2.09 -3.55
C VAL A 120 -4.22 2.34 -3.60
N THR A 121 -4.95 1.53 -4.36
CA THR A 121 -6.41 1.48 -4.33
C THR A 121 -6.80 0.16 -3.68
N LEU A 122 -7.52 0.26 -2.59
CA LEU A 122 -8.04 -0.85 -1.80
C LEU A 122 -9.50 -1.08 -2.11
#